data_e439ac5375a529ba426ae2741fbc6187
#
_entry.id   e439ac5375a529ba426ae2741fbc6187
#
_cell.length_a   1.000
_cell.length_b   1.000
_cell.length_c   1.000
_cell.angle_alpha   90.00
_cell.angle_beta   90.00
_cell.angle_gamma   90.00
#
_symmetry.space_group_name_H-M   'P 1'
#
loop_
_entity.id
_entity.type
_entity.pdbx_description
1 polymer ?
#
loop_
_entity_poly.entity_id
_entity_poly.type
_entity_poly.pdbx_seq_one_letter_code
_entity_poly.pdbx_strand_id
1 'polypeptide(L)'
;MGCNSSKGVSETSKKGGATVMCGDHLQSPDDLTGMPTFPDGTNSALSRNLTKDIWNKYHDKSDKSGVSFKTCIFSGCKNLDSGIGCYAGSEDSYVTFKDFFDKIVQEYHGHSPTDNHVSNMNADELVCPPFSEEEAALIKSTRIRVGRNLKAFPLGPGISNEQRDEIMAQVVAACNEFTGDLEGQFYSLDGMAPDVQQQLIDDHFLFK
;
A
#
# COMPACT_ATOMS: atom_id res chain seq x y z
N MET A 1 67.48 26.96 16.12
CA MET A 1 66.21 26.96 16.80
C MET A 1 65.20 27.52 15.83
N GLY A 2 64.44 26.66 15.21
CA GLY A 2 63.41 27.05 14.25
C GLY A 2 62.27 26.06 14.36
N CYS A 3 61.18 26.46 15.07
CA CYS A 3 59.94 25.74 15.13
C CYS A 3 59.15 25.91 13.83
N ASN A 4 58.98 24.83 13.09
CA ASN A 4 58.03 24.76 11.98
C ASN A 4 56.68 24.31 12.49
N SER A 5 55.72 25.20 12.49
CA SER A 5 54.31 24.93 12.85
C SER A 5 53.55 24.60 11.59
N SER A 6 53.33 23.33 11.31
CA SER A 6 52.46 22.86 10.24
C SER A 6 50.99 22.95 10.70
N LYS A 7 50.23 23.88 10.09
CA LYS A 7 48.77 23.95 10.22
C LYS A 7 48.16 22.78 9.48
N GLY A 8 47.60 21.85 10.26
CA GLY A 8 46.72 20.81 9.70
C GLY A 8 45.44 21.42 9.17
N VAL A 9 45.22 21.27 7.88
CA VAL A 9 43.94 21.56 7.24
C VAL A 9 42.99 20.43 7.62
N SER A 10 41.99 20.73 8.41
CA SER A 10 40.91 19.83 8.71
C SER A 10 40.05 19.66 7.45
N GLU A 11 40.21 18.56 6.75
CA GLU A 11 39.24 18.11 5.73
C GLU A 11 37.95 17.71 6.43
N THR A 12 36.94 18.57 6.35
CA THR A 12 35.55 18.17 6.67
C THR A 12 35.07 17.22 5.59
N SER A 13 35.25 15.93 5.83
CA SER A 13 34.63 14.86 5.07
C SER A 13 33.10 15.07 5.09
N LYS A 14 32.53 15.52 3.99
CA LYS A 14 31.10 15.45 3.71
C LYS A 14 30.74 13.96 3.65
N LYS A 15 30.22 13.41 4.75
CA LYS A 15 29.58 12.08 4.76
C LYS A 15 28.38 12.15 3.82
N GLY A 16 28.55 11.83 2.56
CA GLY A 16 27.47 11.40 1.69
C GLY A 16 26.91 10.13 2.30
N GLY A 17 25.64 10.15 2.76
CA GLY A 17 25.01 8.97 3.33
C GLY A 17 25.02 7.81 2.32
N ALA A 18 25.13 6.57 2.80
CA ALA A 18 25.04 5.38 1.96
C ALA A 18 23.71 5.39 1.16
N THR A 19 23.77 4.90 -0.08
CA THR A 19 22.60 4.73 -0.94
C THR A 19 22.41 3.26 -1.27
N VAL A 20 21.17 2.86 -1.56
CA VAL A 20 20.79 1.50 -1.97
C VAL A 20 20.02 1.60 -3.28
N MET A 21 20.49 0.91 -4.31
CA MET A 21 19.77 0.81 -5.58
C MET A 21 18.52 -0.04 -5.42
N CYS A 22 17.37 0.48 -5.84
CA CYS A 22 16.11 -0.24 -5.86
C CYS A 22 16.08 -1.28 -6.98
N GLY A 23 15.39 -2.40 -6.75
CA GLY A 23 15.24 -3.48 -7.72
C GLY A 23 14.78 -4.79 -7.08
N ASP A 24 14.55 -5.79 -7.91
CA ASP A 24 14.04 -7.13 -7.55
C ASP A 24 14.97 -7.96 -6.65
N HIS A 25 16.25 -7.57 -6.55
CA HIS A 25 17.23 -8.19 -5.65
C HIS A 25 16.95 -7.93 -4.16
N LEU A 26 16.17 -6.88 -3.82
CA LEU A 26 15.75 -6.61 -2.44
C LEU A 26 14.80 -7.70 -1.95
N GLN A 27 15.03 -8.23 -0.74
CA GLN A 27 14.22 -9.32 -0.18
C GLN A 27 13.39 -8.87 1.02
N SER A 28 13.85 -7.85 1.75
CA SER A 28 13.20 -7.35 2.96
C SER A 28 13.37 -5.84 3.11
N PRO A 29 12.54 -5.17 3.93
CA PRO A 29 12.74 -3.76 4.28
C PRO A 29 14.10 -3.46 4.91
N ASP A 30 14.74 -4.45 5.55
CA ASP A 30 16.05 -4.30 6.20
C ASP A 30 17.19 -4.14 5.19
N ASP A 31 16.99 -4.58 3.93
CA ASP A 31 17.94 -4.38 2.85
C ASP A 31 18.10 -2.89 2.49
N LEU A 32 17.15 -2.04 2.88
CA LEU A 32 17.23 -0.60 2.73
C LEU A 32 18.18 0.01 3.80
N THR A 33 19.47 -0.34 3.70
CA THR A 33 20.53 0.11 4.63
C THR A 33 20.97 1.55 4.39
N GLY A 34 20.59 2.15 3.26
CA GLY A 34 20.85 3.53 2.86
C GLY A 34 19.66 4.13 2.13
N MET A 35 19.79 5.41 1.71
CA MET A 35 18.73 6.06 0.95
C MET A 35 18.45 5.32 -0.36
N PRO A 36 17.19 4.92 -0.62
CA PRO A 36 16.83 4.30 -1.88
C PRO A 36 17.11 5.22 -3.07
N THR A 37 17.71 4.65 -4.11
CA THR A 37 17.89 5.28 -5.42
C THR A 37 17.22 4.42 -6.48
N PHE A 38 16.62 5.07 -7.45
CA PHE A 38 15.81 4.40 -8.48
C PHE A 38 16.53 4.44 -9.82
N PRO A 39 16.47 3.35 -10.61
CA PRO A 39 16.96 3.36 -11.99
C PRO A 39 16.26 4.42 -12.85
N ASP A 40 16.94 4.85 -13.92
CA ASP A 40 16.37 5.75 -14.90
C ASP A 40 15.09 5.18 -15.50
N GLY A 41 14.08 6.03 -15.65
CA GLY A 41 12.77 5.63 -16.17
C GLY A 41 11.78 5.16 -15.09
N THR A 42 12.19 4.95 -13.83
CA THR A 42 11.26 4.67 -12.73
C THR A 42 10.37 5.89 -12.48
N ASN A 43 9.06 5.72 -12.55
CA ASN A 43 8.09 6.80 -12.41
C ASN A 43 6.96 6.46 -11.44
N SER A 44 7.30 6.08 -10.20
CA SER A 44 6.34 5.88 -9.12
C SER A 44 6.15 7.16 -8.30
N ALA A 45 5.00 7.29 -7.63
CA ALA A 45 4.81 8.38 -6.67
C ALA A 45 5.88 8.35 -5.57
N LEU A 46 6.31 7.15 -5.14
CA LEU A 46 7.43 6.97 -4.23
C LEU A 46 8.72 7.62 -4.77
N SER A 47 9.13 7.26 -6.01
CA SER A 47 10.40 7.74 -6.57
C SER A 47 10.45 9.26 -6.73
N ARG A 48 9.29 9.90 -6.99
CA ARG A 48 9.17 11.36 -7.11
C ARG A 48 9.18 12.08 -5.76
N ASN A 49 8.67 11.45 -4.69
CA ASN A 49 8.43 12.10 -3.39
C ASN A 49 9.41 11.71 -2.29
N LEU A 50 10.21 10.64 -2.48
CA LEU A 50 11.24 10.22 -1.52
C LEU A 50 12.48 11.10 -1.64
N THR A 51 12.45 12.23 -0.96
CA THR A 51 13.60 13.14 -0.89
C THR A 51 14.58 12.72 0.20
N LYS A 52 15.80 13.25 0.13
CA LYS A 52 16.81 13.03 1.17
C LYS A 52 16.35 13.50 2.56
N ASP A 53 15.57 14.58 2.62
CA ASP A 53 15.05 15.11 3.88
C ASP A 53 13.99 14.17 4.47
N ILE A 54 13.10 13.62 3.64
CA ILE A 54 12.12 12.62 4.06
C ILE A 54 12.82 11.36 4.55
N TRP A 55 13.81 10.86 3.81
CA TRP A 55 14.59 9.70 4.22
C TRP A 55 15.29 9.94 5.56
N ASN A 56 16.03 11.02 5.71
CA ASN A 56 16.73 11.37 6.95
C ASN A 56 15.78 11.53 8.14
N LYS A 57 14.55 11.96 7.90
CA LYS A 57 13.54 12.17 8.95
C LYS A 57 12.91 10.85 9.43
N TYR A 58 12.76 9.85 8.53
CA TYR A 58 11.89 8.72 8.80
C TYR A 58 12.52 7.32 8.70
N HIS A 59 13.71 7.15 8.09
CA HIS A 59 14.29 5.84 7.77
C HIS A 59 14.47 4.90 8.97
N ASP A 60 14.61 5.44 10.17
CA ASP A 60 14.81 4.71 11.43
C ASP A 60 13.57 4.72 12.33
N LYS A 61 12.44 5.23 11.84
CA LYS A 61 11.22 5.36 12.63
C LYS A 61 10.20 4.28 12.31
N SER A 62 9.43 3.94 13.33
CA SER A 62 8.23 3.13 13.22
C SER A 62 7.02 3.92 13.73
N ASP A 63 5.84 3.57 13.23
CA ASP A 63 4.58 4.08 13.73
C ASP A 63 4.18 3.42 15.06
N LYS A 64 3.05 3.78 15.64
CA LYS A 64 2.58 3.23 16.92
C LYS A 64 2.26 1.74 16.87
N SER A 65 2.02 1.20 15.67
CA SER A 65 1.80 -0.23 15.46
C SER A 65 3.11 -1.01 15.24
N GLY A 66 4.26 -0.33 15.33
CA GLY A 66 5.58 -0.92 15.12
C GLY A 66 5.98 -1.05 13.64
N VAL A 67 5.19 -0.53 12.70
CA VAL A 67 5.49 -0.61 11.27
C VAL A 67 6.52 0.45 10.89
N SER A 68 7.66 0.03 10.33
CA SER A 68 8.73 0.95 9.96
C SER A 68 8.41 1.73 8.68
N PHE A 69 9.00 2.92 8.53
CA PHE A 69 8.94 3.66 7.28
C PHE A 69 9.48 2.86 6.09
N LYS A 70 10.53 2.08 6.31
CA LYS A 70 11.10 1.19 5.29
C LYS A 70 10.08 0.16 4.81
N THR A 71 9.29 -0.41 5.70
CA THR A 71 8.19 -1.32 5.35
C THR A 71 7.16 -0.65 4.44
N CYS A 72 6.80 0.60 4.73
CA CYS A 72 5.83 1.36 3.92
C CYS A 72 6.30 1.61 2.49
N ILE A 73 7.61 1.73 2.25
CA ILE A 73 8.17 2.06 0.92
C ILE A 73 8.78 0.84 0.21
N PHE A 74 8.93 -0.28 0.91
CA PHE A 74 9.67 -1.45 0.40
C PHE A 74 9.11 -1.98 -0.93
N SER A 75 7.78 -2.08 -1.04
CA SER A 75 7.14 -2.61 -2.24
C SER A 75 7.55 -1.86 -3.51
N GLY A 76 7.61 -0.53 -3.47
CA GLY A 76 8.02 0.26 -4.63
C GLY A 76 9.54 0.33 -4.84
N CYS A 77 10.32 0.06 -3.80
CA CYS A 77 11.78 -0.12 -3.96
C CYS A 77 12.10 -1.46 -4.65
N LYS A 78 11.30 -2.49 -4.40
CA LYS A 78 11.46 -3.81 -5.01
C LYS A 78 10.83 -3.89 -6.39
N ASN A 79 9.60 -3.40 -6.56
CA ASN A 79 8.81 -3.51 -7.79
C ASN A 79 8.80 -2.15 -8.50
N LEU A 80 9.73 -1.96 -9.43
CA LEU A 80 10.00 -0.68 -10.09
C LEU A 80 8.89 -0.24 -11.07
N ASP A 81 8.03 -1.15 -11.49
CA ASP A 81 6.85 -0.93 -12.34
C ASP A 81 5.63 -0.42 -11.57
N SER A 82 5.72 -0.30 -10.24
CA SER A 82 4.64 0.22 -9.40
C SER A 82 4.35 1.69 -9.68
N GLY A 83 3.09 2.05 -9.94
CA GLY A 83 2.68 3.44 -10.13
C GLY A 83 2.74 4.28 -8.85
N ILE A 84 2.37 3.70 -7.69
CA ILE A 84 2.41 4.38 -6.38
C ILE A 84 3.68 4.03 -5.62
N GLY A 85 3.94 2.76 -5.37
CA GLY A 85 5.17 2.24 -4.76
C GLY A 85 5.29 2.39 -3.26
N CYS A 86 4.29 2.92 -2.57
CA CYS A 86 4.28 3.05 -1.11
C CYS A 86 2.90 2.77 -0.53
N TYR A 87 2.88 2.16 0.64
CA TYR A 87 1.64 1.73 1.30
C TYR A 87 1.78 1.93 2.80
N ALA A 88 0.78 2.56 3.42
CA ALA A 88 0.73 2.68 4.87
C ALA A 88 0.62 1.29 5.51
N GLY A 89 1.38 1.05 6.56
CA GLY A 89 1.34 -0.22 7.27
C GLY A 89 0.32 -0.25 8.40
N SER A 90 -0.16 0.92 8.82
CA SER A 90 -1.27 1.09 9.75
C SER A 90 -1.94 2.45 9.52
N GLU A 91 -3.06 2.71 10.20
CA GLU A 91 -3.66 4.06 10.14
C GLU A 91 -2.73 5.13 10.74
N ASP A 92 -1.91 4.78 11.75
CA ASP A 92 -0.96 5.71 12.36
C ASP A 92 0.23 6.04 11.44
N SER A 93 0.52 5.23 10.42
CA SER A 93 1.53 5.54 9.41
C SER A 93 1.25 6.89 8.72
N TYR A 94 -0.04 7.22 8.47
CA TYR A 94 -0.43 8.51 7.89
C TYR A 94 -0.17 9.69 8.82
N VAL A 95 -0.15 9.47 10.13
CA VAL A 95 0.15 10.48 11.14
C VAL A 95 1.66 10.58 11.37
N THR A 96 2.31 9.45 11.62
CA THR A 96 3.74 9.38 11.94
C THR A 96 4.61 9.80 10.75
N PHE A 97 4.25 9.39 9.51
CA PHE A 97 4.99 9.72 8.28
C PHE A 97 4.27 10.78 7.44
N LYS A 98 3.55 11.67 8.09
CA LYS A 98 2.66 12.66 7.48
C LYS A 98 3.29 13.44 6.32
N ASP A 99 4.49 14.00 6.49
CA ASP A 99 5.14 14.83 5.46
C ASP A 99 5.40 14.08 4.16
N PHE A 100 5.47 12.75 4.23
CA PHE A 100 5.60 11.88 3.07
C PHE A 100 4.23 11.53 2.48
N PHE A 101 3.32 10.96 3.28
CA PHE A 101 2.02 10.51 2.79
C PHE A 101 1.11 11.63 2.33
N ASP A 102 1.14 12.81 2.96
CA ASP A 102 0.36 13.96 2.50
C ASP A 102 0.70 14.35 1.05
N LYS A 103 1.99 14.31 0.68
CA LYS A 103 2.43 14.59 -0.70
C LYS A 103 1.91 13.55 -1.68
N ILE A 104 1.95 12.27 -1.30
CA ILE A 104 1.43 11.17 -2.13
C ILE A 104 -0.07 11.30 -2.32
N VAL A 105 -0.83 11.56 -1.25
CA VAL A 105 -2.28 11.76 -1.30
C VAL A 105 -2.63 12.97 -2.17
N GLN A 106 -1.93 14.09 -2.01
CA GLN A 106 -2.15 15.29 -2.81
C GLN A 106 -1.85 15.06 -4.29
N GLU A 107 -0.75 14.38 -4.60
CA GLU A 107 -0.36 14.07 -5.97
C GLU A 107 -1.36 13.13 -6.66
N TYR A 108 -1.79 12.08 -5.93
CA TYR A 108 -2.60 11.01 -6.51
C TYR A 108 -4.11 11.33 -6.54
N HIS A 109 -4.62 11.97 -5.48
CA HIS A 109 -6.05 12.23 -5.30
C HIS A 109 -6.43 13.71 -5.46
N GLY A 110 -5.46 14.63 -5.50
CA GLY A 110 -5.72 16.07 -5.52
C GLY A 110 -6.23 16.63 -4.18
N HIS A 111 -6.17 15.85 -3.10
CA HIS A 111 -6.63 16.30 -1.78
C HIS A 111 -5.51 16.97 -0.98
N SER A 112 -5.84 18.11 -0.39
CA SER A 112 -5.00 18.81 0.57
C SER A 112 -5.03 18.09 1.94
N PRO A 113 -3.96 18.20 2.76
CA PRO A 113 -3.95 17.64 4.12
C PRO A 113 -5.05 18.17 5.05
N THR A 114 -5.70 19.28 4.68
CA THR A 114 -6.80 19.91 5.44
C THR A 114 -8.19 19.57 4.89
N ASP A 115 -8.26 18.87 3.76
CA ASP A 115 -9.53 18.49 3.16
C ASP A 115 -10.20 17.39 3.99
N ASN A 116 -11.52 17.48 4.11
CA ASN A 116 -12.32 16.45 4.71
C ASN A 116 -13.02 15.61 3.63
N HIS A 117 -12.93 14.29 3.76
CA HIS A 117 -13.71 13.40 2.90
C HIS A 117 -15.18 13.44 3.33
N VAL A 118 -16.03 13.97 2.45
CA VAL A 118 -17.48 13.99 2.64
C VAL A 118 -18.11 12.93 1.76
N SER A 119 -18.62 11.86 2.39
CA SER A 119 -19.40 10.82 1.68
C SER A 119 -20.78 11.33 1.34
N ASN A 120 -21.22 11.10 0.11
CA ASN A 120 -22.61 11.22 -0.26
C ASN A 120 -23.20 9.81 -0.47
N MET A 121 -24.08 9.39 0.43
CA MET A 121 -24.76 8.09 0.40
C MET A 121 -26.23 8.22 -0.01
N ASN A 122 -26.65 9.41 -0.52
CA ASN A 122 -28.01 9.63 -0.97
C ASN A 122 -28.21 9.05 -2.38
N ALA A 123 -28.91 7.93 -2.47
CA ALA A 123 -29.19 7.26 -3.75
C ALA A 123 -30.09 8.12 -4.67
N ASP A 124 -30.90 9.02 -4.11
CA ASP A 124 -31.81 9.89 -4.90
C ASP A 124 -31.04 10.95 -5.72
N GLU A 125 -29.77 11.19 -5.36
CA GLU A 125 -28.89 12.09 -6.11
C GLU A 125 -28.18 11.41 -7.28
N LEU A 126 -28.33 10.11 -7.45
CA LEU A 126 -27.81 9.39 -8.60
C LEU A 126 -28.70 9.70 -9.83
N VAL A 127 -28.27 10.67 -10.62
CA VAL A 127 -28.95 11.01 -11.89
C VAL A 127 -28.32 10.16 -13.01
N CYS A 128 -28.95 9.02 -13.29
CA CYS A 128 -28.58 8.19 -14.43
C CYS A 128 -29.86 7.97 -15.28
N PRO A 129 -29.93 8.42 -16.53
CA PRO A 129 -31.05 8.08 -17.38
C PRO A 129 -31.10 6.56 -17.55
N PRO A 130 -32.33 5.96 -17.57
CA PRO A 130 -32.47 4.54 -17.80
C PRO A 130 -31.94 4.18 -19.20
N PHE A 131 -31.32 3.02 -19.30
CA PHE A 131 -30.94 2.48 -20.62
C PHE A 131 -32.19 2.15 -21.44
N SER A 132 -32.12 2.36 -22.75
CA SER A 132 -33.08 1.76 -23.65
C SER A 132 -32.98 0.23 -23.64
N GLU A 133 -33.98 -0.47 -24.13
CA GLU A 133 -33.96 -1.95 -24.21
C GLU A 133 -32.79 -2.43 -25.08
N GLU A 134 -32.42 -1.72 -26.13
CA GLU A 134 -31.32 -2.04 -27.02
C GLU A 134 -29.98 -1.87 -26.30
N GLU A 135 -29.80 -0.78 -25.56
CA GLU A 135 -28.58 -0.53 -24.74
C GLU A 135 -28.46 -1.53 -23.61
N ALA A 136 -29.55 -1.81 -22.89
CA ALA A 136 -29.55 -2.79 -21.79
C ALA A 136 -29.17 -4.21 -22.29
N ALA A 137 -29.57 -4.60 -23.50
CA ALA A 137 -29.20 -5.88 -24.09
C ALA A 137 -27.69 -6.03 -24.39
N LEU A 138 -26.95 -4.94 -24.46
CA LEU A 138 -25.48 -4.96 -24.63
C LEU A 138 -24.75 -5.23 -23.33
N ILE A 139 -25.39 -5.01 -22.16
CA ILE A 139 -24.80 -5.26 -20.85
C ILE A 139 -24.85 -6.77 -20.58
N LYS A 140 -23.70 -7.43 -20.62
CA LYS A 140 -23.63 -8.89 -20.39
C LYS A 140 -23.43 -9.25 -18.92
N SER A 141 -22.69 -8.45 -18.18
CA SER A 141 -22.47 -8.62 -16.74
C SER A 141 -22.02 -7.31 -16.13
N THR A 142 -22.29 -7.15 -14.84
CA THR A 142 -21.79 -6.02 -14.04
C THR A 142 -21.05 -6.57 -12.82
N ARG A 143 -19.90 -5.99 -12.51
CA ARG A 143 -19.12 -6.34 -11.33
C ARG A 143 -18.85 -5.10 -10.48
N ILE A 144 -19.16 -5.21 -9.20
CA ILE A 144 -18.86 -4.18 -8.20
C ILE A 144 -17.78 -4.72 -7.25
N ARG A 145 -16.79 -3.91 -6.98
CA ARG A 145 -15.74 -4.20 -5.98
C ARG A 145 -15.77 -3.17 -4.88
N VAL A 146 -15.73 -3.64 -3.66
CA VAL A 146 -15.53 -2.82 -2.47
C VAL A 146 -14.41 -3.43 -1.63
N GLY A 147 -13.63 -2.57 -0.96
CA GLY A 147 -12.57 -2.99 -0.04
C GLY A 147 -12.78 -2.34 1.31
N ARG A 148 -12.50 -3.07 2.38
CA ARG A 148 -12.52 -2.59 3.75
C ARG A 148 -11.41 -3.26 4.53
N ASN A 149 -10.86 -2.54 5.51
CA ASN A 149 -9.93 -3.09 6.50
C ASN A 149 -10.63 -3.16 7.85
N LEU A 150 -10.32 -4.18 8.64
CA LEU A 150 -10.78 -4.25 10.02
C LEU A 150 -9.95 -3.28 10.87
N LYS A 151 -10.60 -2.41 11.62
CA LYS A 151 -9.95 -1.33 12.38
C LYS A 151 -8.94 -1.81 13.41
N ALA A 152 -9.15 -3.01 13.97
CA ALA A 152 -8.29 -3.58 15.00
C ALA A 152 -6.95 -4.12 14.49
N PHE A 153 -6.75 -4.18 13.16
CA PHE A 153 -5.58 -4.78 12.52
C PHE A 153 -4.77 -3.76 11.73
N PRO A 154 -3.45 -3.96 11.61
CA PRO A 154 -2.62 -3.20 10.68
C PRO A 154 -3.08 -3.34 9.23
N LEU A 155 -2.60 -2.44 8.36
CA LEU A 155 -2.84 -2.51 6.93
C LEU A 155 -1.88 -3.50 6.25
N GLY A 156 -2.07 -3.76 4.96
CA GLY A 156 -1.38 -4.79 4.19
C GLY A 156 0.12 -4.97 4.45
N PRO A 157 0.97 -3.92 4.43
CA PRO A 157 2.41 -4.08 4.69
C PRO A 157 2.77 -4.40 6.15
N GLY A 158 1.92 -3.99 7.09
CA GLY A 158 2.19 -4.14 8.52
C GLY A 158 1.58 -5.37 9.18
N ILE A 159 0.74 -6.12 8.44
CA ILE A 159 0.00 -7.26 8.99
C ILE A 159 0.83 -8.55 8.96
N SER A 160 0.82 -9.32 10.06
CA SER A 160 1.45 -10.64 10.11
C SER A 160 0.57 -11.74 9.50
N ASN A 161 1.14 -12.93 9.27
CA ASN A 161 0.37 -14.08 8.79
C ASN A 161 -0.66 -14.54 9.82
N GLU A 162 -0.30 -14.55 11.09
CA GLU A 162 -1.21 -14.90 12.21
C GLU A 162 -2.40 -13.95 12.26
N GLN A 163 -2.16 -12.65 12.05
CA GLN A 163 -3.24 -11.65 11.98
C GLN A 163 -4.12 -11.83 10.74
N ARG A 164 -3.55 -12.27 9.61
CA ARG A 164 -4.34 -12.61 8.41
C ARG A 164 -5.28 -13.78 8.68
N ASP A 165 -4.78 -14.82 9.36
CA ASP A 165 -5.58 -15.98 9.75
C ASP A 165 -6.69 -15.60 10.74
N GLU A 166 -6.39 -14.71 11.68
CA GLU A 166 -7.39 -14.18 12.62
C GLU A 166 -8.47 -13.36 11.90
N ILE A 167 -8.10 -12.48 10.97
CA ILE A 167 -9.05 -11.73 10.13
C ILE A 167 -9.93 -12.69 9.33
N MET A 168 -9.33 -13.69 8.69
CA MET A 168 -10.08 -14.69 7.93
C MET A 168 -11.10 -15.39 8.81
N ALA A 169 -10.70 -15.85 9.99
CA ALA A 169 -11.59 -16.52 10.93
C ALA A 169 -12.77 -15.62 11.38
N GLN A 170 -12.50 -14.34 11.69
CA GLN A 170 -13.54 -13.37 12.07
C GLN A 170 -14.51 -13.09 10.92
N VAL A 171 -14.00 -12.92 9.70
CA VAL A 171 -14.84 -12.66 8.51
C VAL A 171 -15.70 -13.88 8.19
N VAL A 172 -15.12 -15.09 8.21
CA VAL A 172 -15.87 -16.34 7.97
C VAL A 172 -16.97 -16.52 9.03
N ALA A 173 -16.66 -16.30 10.31
CA ALA A 173 -17.66 -16.38 11.38
C ALA A 173 -18.82 -15.40 11.15
N ALA A 174 -18.50 -14.16 10.77
CA ALA A 174 -19.53 -13.16 10.48
C ALA A 174 -20.37 -13.52 9.24
N CYS A 175 -19.74 -14.06 8.18
CA CYS A 175 -20.47 -14.48 6.98
C CYS A 175 -21.40 -15.68 7.24
N ASN A 176 -21.03 -16.58 8.14
CA ASN A 176 -21.86 -17.73 8.51
C ASN A 176 -23.17 -17.36 9.24
N GLU A 177 -23.24 -16.12 9.76
CA GLU A 177 -24.48 -15.59 10.38
C GLU A 177 -25.43 -14.97 9.34
N PHE A 178 -25.02 -14.86 8.08
CA PHE A 178 -25.87 -14.30 7.03
C PHE A 178 -26.97 -15.28 6.62
N THR A 179 -28.16 -14.74 6.36
CA THR A 179 -29.34 -15.51 5.97
C THR A 179 -30.04 -14.85 4.78
N GLY A 180 -30.94 -15.60 4.12
CA GLY A 180 -31.72 -15.12 2.98
C GLY A 180 -30.81 -14.78 1.80
N ASP A 181 -30.97 -13.61 1.20
CA ASP A 181 -30.24 -13.20 -0.01
C ASP A 181 -28.72 -13.01 0.21
N LEU A 182 -28.28 -12.98 1.46
CA LEU A 182 -26.87 -12.88 1.82
C LEU A 182 -26.24 -14.21 2.22
N GLU A 183 -27.03 -15.29 2.28
CA GLU A 183 -26.52 -16.62 2.57
C GLU A 183 -25.53 -17.06 1.49
N GLY A 184 -24.40 -17.62 1.91
CA GLY A 184 -23.34 -18.06 1.00
C GLY A 184 -22.42 -19.09 1.62
N GLN A 185 -21.40 -19.48 0.87
CA GLN A 185 -20.41 -20.45 1.29
C GLN A 185 -19.01 -19.86 1.19
N PHE A 186 -18.19 -20.10 2.21
CA PHE A 186 -16.77 -19.79 2.17
C PHE A 186 -15.98 -20.95 1.54
N TYR A 187 -15.07 -20.59 0.64
CA TYR A 187 -14.15 -21.52 -0.01
C TYR A 187 -12.72 -21.11 0.29
N SER A 188 -11.96 -21.93 1.05
CA SER A 188 -10.53 -21.73 1.23
C SER A 188 -9.79 -22.11 -0.05
N LEU A 189 -8.80 -21.30 -0.46
CA LEU A 189 -7.91 -21.66 -1.56
C LEU A 189 -6.92 -22.78 -1.14
N ASP A 190 -6.57 -22.82 0.15
CA ASP A 190 -5.73 -23.88 0.68
C ASP A 190 -6.49 -25.19 0.73
N GLY A 191 -5.93 -26.20 0.04
CA GLY A 191 -6.54 -27.53 -0.05
C GLY A 191 -7.80 -27.62 -0.92
N MET A 192 -8.12 -26.59 -1.73
CA MET A 192 -9.27 -26.64 -2.64
C MET A 192 -9.12 -27.74 -3.68
N ALA A 193 -10.18 -28.57 -3.83
CA ALA A 193 -10.21 -29.61 -4.85
C ALA A 193 -10.22 -28.99 -6.27
N PRO A 194 -9.51 -29.57 -7.25
CA PRO A 194 -9.39 -28.99 -8.59
C PRO A 194 -10.71 -28.83 -9.35
N ASP A 195 -11.67 -29.71 -9.12
CA ASP A 195 -13.02 -29.65 -9.71
C ASP A 195 -13.83 -28.48 -9.13
N VAL A 196 -13.74 -28.25 -7.82
CA VAL A 196 -14.34 -27.10 -7.15
C VAL A 196 -13.70 -25.80 -7.66
N GLN A 197 -12.37 -25.77 -7.79
CA GLN A 197 -11.65 -24.59 -8.32
C GLN A 197 -12.12 -24.28 -9.74
N GLN A 198 -12.21 -25.29 -10.61
CA GLN A 198 -12.65 -25.11 -11.99
C GLN A 198 -14.10 -24.60 -12.05
N GLN A 199 -14.99 -25.17 -11.23
CA GLN A 199 -16.38 -24.72 -11.16
C GLN A 199 -16.48 -23.26 -10.77
N LEU A 200 -15.74 -22.80 -9.73
CA LEU A 200 -15.73 -21.41 -9.30
C LEU A 200 -15.16 -20.46 -10.36
N ILE A 201 -14.21 -20.92 -11.18
CA ILE A 201 -13.69 -20.15 -12.32
C ILE A 201 -14.77 -20.03 -13.42
N ASP A 202 -15.43 -21.12 -13.76
CA ASP A 202 -16.48 -21.16 -14.79
C ASP A 202 -17.68 -20.30 -14.40
N ASP A 203 -18.01 -20.26 -13.11
CA ASP A 203 -19.06 -19.40 -12.52
C ASP A 203 -18.61 -17.95 -12.30
N HIS A 204 -17.38 -17.59 -12.66
CA HIS A 204 -16.80 -16.25 -12.54
C HIS A 204 -16.61 -15.74 -11.09
N PHE A 205 -16.58 -16.63 -10.10
CA PHE A 205 -16.29 -16.29 -8.71
C PHE A 205 -14.79 -16.32 -8.38
N LEU A 206 -14.02 -17.14 -9.08
CA LEU A 206 -12.58 -17.25 -8.90
C LEU A 206 -11.86 -16.85 -10.19
N PHE A 207 -10.69 -16.19 -10.05
CA PHE A 207 -9.82 -15.86 -11.18
C PHE A 207 -8.76 -16.95 -11.40
N LYS A 208 -8.30 -17.05 -12.66
CA LYS A 208 -7.15 -17.86 -13.03
C LYS A 208 -5.85 -17.29 -12.50
#